data_fc8626a1ebe2b034b0a361aa1341cd0c
#
_entry.id   fc8626a1ebe2b034b0a361aa1341cd0c
#
_cell.length_a   1.000
_cell.length_b   1.000
_cell.length_c   1.000
_cell.angle_alpha   90.00
_cell.angle_beta   90.00
_cell.angle_gamma   90.00
#
_symmetry.space_group_name_H-M   'P 1'
#
loop_
_entity.id
_entity.type
_entity.pdbx_description
1 polymer ?
#
loop_
_entity_poly.entity_id
_entity_poly.type
_entity_poly.pdbx_seq_one_letter_code
_entity_poly.pdbx_strand_id
1 'polypeptide(L)'
;MTGHIRVVKPNVREQLLDTGVQVLHERGFNATSVQDITEAAGVPKGSFYNHFESKEDLGAEVVLRYLESSNKTQAVLRDPKLSPYARLRKYFEGLVQVAEKKEFCGGCLLGNFGAELSEQSEMIRARVSKEFATWSAMIAKVIAEAQAKGQISKDLPASTLAAFVLNGWEGALVRARVDKSKAALEQFVKVTFTKTLAP
;
A
#
# COMPACT_ATOMS: atom_id res chain seq x y z
N MET A 1 23.37 10.04 42.89
CA MET A 1 22.65 10.77 41.82
C MET A 1 21.85 9.76 41.02
N THR A 2 20.60 9.56 41.39
CA THR A 2 19.71 8.60 40.73
C THR A 2 19.00 9.32 39.57
N GLY A 3 19.50 9.09 38.37
CA GLY A 3 18.86 9.62 37.15
C GLY A 3 17.48 8.99 36.93
N HIS A 4 16.44 9.76 37.10
CA HIS A 4 15.08 9.37 36.72
C HIS A 4 15.02 9.26 35.19
N ILE A 5 15.00 8.03 34.68
CA ILE A 5 14.67 7.74 33.28
C ILE A 5 13.21 8.15 33.13
N ARG A 6 12.95 9.25 32.44
CA ARG A 6 11.63 9.72 32.08
C ARG A 6 11.06 8.71 31.07
N VAL A 7 10.25 7.76 31.54
CA VAL A 7 9.48 6.87 30.66
C VAL A 7 8.51 7.77 29.89
N VAL A 8 8.82 8.01 28.62
CA VAL A 8 7.90 8.72 27.71
C VAL A 8 6.66 7.83 27.59
N LYS A 9 5.52 8.31 28.10
CA LYS A 9 4.24 7.62 27.93
C LYS A 9 4.02 7.44 26.42
N PRO A 10 3.72 6.22 25.96
CA PRO A 10 3.43 5.99 24.55
C PRO A 10 2.29 6.92 24.12
N ASN A 11 2.42 7.54 22.96
CA ASN A 11 1.34 8.36 22.39
C ASN A 11 0.19 7.41 22.00
N VAL A 12 -0.90 7.45 22.76
CA VAL A 12 -2.06 6.57 22.57
C VAL A 12 -2.61 6.68 21.15
N ARG A 13 -2.61 7.89 20.56
CA ARG A 13 -3.04 8.09 19.18
C ARG A 13 -2.19 7.29 18.17
N GLU A 14 -0.88 7.35 18.33
CA GLU A 14 0.05 6.60 17.47
C GLU A 14 -0.11 5.08 17.66
N GLN A 15 -0.31 4.62 18.91
CA GLN A 15 -0.58 3.20 19.19
C GLN A 15 -1.87 2.73 18.50
N LEU A 16 -2.95 3.51 18.60
CA LEU A 16 -4.22 3.20 17.93
C LEU A 16 -4.05 3.16 16.41
N LEU A 17 -3.29 4.09 15.85
CA LEU A 17 -3.05 4.18 14.41
C LEU A 17 -2.20 3.01 13.90
N ASP A 18 -1.08 2.71 14.56
CA ASP A 18 -0.21 1.61 14.17
C ASP A 18 -0.90 0.24 14.31
N THR A 19 -1.64 0.05 15.41
CA THR A 19 -2.46 -1.15 15.62
C THR A 19 -3.61 -1.22 14.62
N GLY A 20 -4.24 -0.09 14.32
CA GLY A 20 -5.28 0.03 13.30
C GLY A 20 -4.80 -0.45 11.93
N VAL A 21 -3.58 -0.07 11.51
CA VAL A 21 -2.98 -0.56 10.27
C VAL A 21 -2.90 -2.09 10.26
N GLN A 22 -2.43 -2.69 11.35
CA GLN A 22 -2.28 -4.15 11.42
C GLN A 22 -3.62 -4.86 11.39
N VAL A 23 -4.53 -4.51 12.31
CA VAL A 23 -5.80 -5.21 12.50
C VAL A 23 -6.72 -5.04 11.30
N LEU A 24 -6.84 -3.81 10.76
CA LEU A 24 -7.68 -3.53 9.60
C LEU A 24 -7.12 -4.15 8.31
N HIS A 25 -5.79 -4.25 8.18
CA HIS A 25 -5.19 -4.92 7.04
C HIS A 25 -5.35 -6.43 7.07
N GLU A 26 -5.29 -7.03 8.25
CA GLU A 26 -5.41 -8.49 8.42
C GLU A 26 -6.85 -8.98 8.33
N ARG A 27 -7.77 -8.29 9.03
CA ARG A 27 -9.15 -8.73 9.22
C ARG A 27 -10.17 -8.06 8.31
N GLY A 28 -9.81 -6.92 7.70
CA GLY A 28 -10.71 -6.04 6.97
C GLY A 28 -11.39 -5.01 7.88
N PHE A 29 -11.94 -3.98 7.27
CA PHE A 29 -12.56 -2.88 7.98
C PHE A 29 -13.90 -3.29 8.63
N ASN A 30 -14.80 -3.91 7.84
CA ASN A 30 -16.14 -4.24 8.33
C ASN A 30 -16.14 -5.30 9.43
N ALA A 31 -15.19 -6.25 9.37
CA ALA A 31 -15.05 -7.31 10.38
C ALA A 31 -14.35 -6.87 11.67
N THR A 32 -13.90 -5.62 11.76
CA THR A 32 -13.14 -5.10 12.91
C THR A 32 -13.94 -4.02 13.63
N SER A 33 -14.14 -4.16 14.93
CA SER A 33 -14.78 -3.14 15.77
C SER A 33 -13.74 -2.18 16.38
N VAL A 34 -14.22 -1.03 16.89
CA VAL A 34 -13.37 -0.12 17.70
C VAL A 34 -12.82 -0.85 18.93
N GLN A 35 -13.59 -1.77 19.50
CA GLN A 35 -13.15 -2.56 20.64
C GLN A 35 -11.98 -3.46 20.30
N ASP A 36 -12.02 -4.16 19.15
CA ASP A 36 -10.91 -5.01 18.68
C ASP A 36 -9.62 -4.19 18.52
N ILE A 37 -9.72 -2.97 17.99
CA ILE A 37 -8.57 -2.08 17.80
C ILE A 37 -8.00 -1.65 19.15
N THR A 38 -8.86 -1.22 20.09
CA THR A 38 -8.40 -0.75 21.40
C THR A 38 -7.86 -1.85 22.27
N GLU A 39 -8.44 -3.04 22.23
CA GLU A 39 -7.91 -4.25 22.90
C GLU A 39 -6.54 -4.64 22.34
N ALA A 40 -6.39 -4.68 21.02
CA ALA A 40 -5.12 -4.97 20.37
C ALA A 40 -4.05 -3.88 20.66
N ALA A 41 -4.46 -2.62 20.81
CA ALA A 41 -3.58 -1.52 21.19
C ALA A 41 -3.24 -1.48 22.69
N GLY A 42 -3.91 -2.29 23.52
CA GLY A 42 -3.72 -2.28 24.97
C GLY A 42 -4.21 -1.00 25.65
N VAL A 43 -5.23 -0.33 25.09
CA VAL A 43 -5.77 0.93 25.62
C VAL A 43 -7.27 0.81 25.94
N PRO A 44 -7.80 1.56 26.94
CA PRO A 44 -9.21 1.58 27.22
C PRO A 44 -10.04 2.05 26.01
N LYS A 45 -11.21 1.43 25.77
CA LYS A 45 -12.11 1.79 24.66
C LYS A 45 -12.47 3.29 24.62
N GLY A 46 -12.69 3.91 25.78
CA GLY A 46 -12.97 5.33 25.88
C GLY A 46 -11.85 6.23 25.38
N SER A 47 -10.59 5.74 25.39
CA SER A 47 -9.43 6.51 24.88
C SER A 47 -9.49 6.70 23.36
N PHE A 48 -10.18 5.84 22.62
CA PHE A 48 -10.34 5.94 21.17
C PHE A 48 -10.98 7.28 20.79
N TYR A 49 -12.10 7.60 21.42
CA TYR A 49 -12.90 8.79 21.10
C TYR A 49 -12.26 10.12 21.54
N ASN A 50 -11.15 10.07 22.29
CA ASN A 50 -10.33 11.24 22.56
C ASN A 50 -9.42 11.62 21.37
N HIS A 51 -9.26 10.72 20.38
CA HIS A 51 -8.31 10.86 19.28
C HIS A 51 -8.93 10.74 17.89
N PHE A 52 -10.03 10.01 17.75
CA PHE A 52 -10.74 9.76 16.49
C PHE A 52 -12.25 9.87 16.72
N GLU A 53 -12.92 10.60 15.84
CA GLU A 53 -14.38 10.80 15.92
C GLU A 53 -15.15 9.51 15.62
N SER A 54 -14.60 8.68 14.73
CA SER A 54 -15.21 7.43 14.29
C SER A 54 -14.14 6.42 13.84
N LYS A 55 -14.58 5.17 13.62
CA LYS A 55 -13.73 4.15 13.00
C LYS A 55 -13.34 4.54 11.57
N GLU A 56 -14.19 5.28 10.87
CA GLU A 56 -13.91 5.77 9.52
C GLU A 56 -12.82 6.84 9.53
N ASP A 57 -12.83 7.73 10.52
CA ASP A 57 -11.78 8.73 10.72
C ASP A 57 -10.42 8.06 10.95
N LEU A 58 -10.35 7.08 11.85
CA LEU A 58 -9.15 6.24 12.00
C LEU A 58 -8.79 5.56 10.67
N GLY A 59 -9.76 4.97 9.96
CA GLY A 59 -9.55 4.26 8.70
C GLY A 59 -8.92 5.15 7.62
N ALA A 60 -9.35 6.40 7.52
CA ALA A 60 -8.78 7.36 6.58
C ALA A 60 -7.31 7.68 6.90
N GLU A 61 -6.94 7.75 8.17
CA GLU A 61 -5.54 7.94 8.59
C GLU A 61 -4.71 6.67 8.48
N VAL A 62 -5.30 5.51 8.70
CA VAL A 62 -4.68 4.19 8.49
C VAL A 62 -4.20 4.04 7.06
N VAL A 63 -4.95 4.55 6.06
CA VAL A 63 -4.51 4.56 4.66
C VAL A 63 -3.19 5.30 4.50
N LEU A 64 -3.04 6.48 5.11
CA LEU A 64 -1.80 7.25 5.04
C LEU A 64 -0.65 6.56 5.74
N ARG A 65 -0.87 6.06 6.94
CA ARG A 65 0.14 5.34 7.74
C ARG A 65 0.63 4.07 7.03
N TYR A 66 -0.27 3.36 6.36
CA TYR A 66 0.09 2.19 5.56
C TYR A 66 1.03 2.57 4.42
N LEU A 67 0.79 3.69 3.73
CA LEU A 67 1.64 4.16 2.63
C LEU A 67 3.01 4.64 3.11
N GLU A 68 3.11 5.23 4.29
CA GLU A 68 4.39 5.60 4.89
C GLU A 68 5.31 4.37 5.06
N SER A 69 4.73 3.23 5.40
CA SER A 69 5.47 1.97 5.54
C SER A 69 6.07 1.46 4.22
N SER A 70 5.52 1.87 3.08
CA SER A 70 6.00 1.49 1.74
C SER A 70 7.16 2.35 1.22
N ASN A 71 7.58 3.39 1.93
CA ASN A 71 8.64 4.30 1.50
C ASN A 71 9.96 3.59 1.19
N LYS A 72 10.30 2.53 1.93
CA LYS A 72 11.53 1.74 1.69
C LYS A 72 11.49 1.04 0.33
N THR A 73 10.36 0.44 -0.04
CA THR A 73 10.20 -0.24 -1.33
C THR A 73 10.17 0.79 -2.47
N GLN A 74 9.55 1.95 -2.25
CA GLN A 74 9.49 3.03 -3.23
C GLN A 74 10.84 3.70 -3.48
N ALA A 75 11.80 3.62 -2.56
CA ALA A 75 13.11 4.24 -2.70
C ALA A 75 13.84 3.78 -3.97
N VAL A 76 13.65 2.53 -4.40
CA VAL A 76 14.27 1.99 -5.61
C VAL A 76 13.85 2.74 -6.89
N LEU A 77 12.63 3.32 -6.91
CA LEU A 77 12.15 4.10 -8.07
C LEU A 77 12.95 5.40 -8.30
N ARG A 78 13.73 5.82 -7.30
CA ARG A 78 14.57 7.03 -7.34
C ARG A 78 16.07 6.72 -7.38
N ASP A 79 16.47 5.44 -7.46
CA ASP A 79 17.89 5.04 -7.45
C ASP A 79 18.57 5.49 -8.75
N PRO A 80 19.52 6.47 -8.70
CA PRO A 80 20.20 6.97 -9.89
C PRO A 80 21.17 5.97 -10.51
N LYS A 81 21.52 4.90 -9.80
CA LYS A 81 22.43 3.85 -10.29
C LYS A 81 21.74 2.88 -11.26
N LEU A 82 20.41 2.89 -11.29
CA LEU A 82 19.60 2.02 -12.13
C LEU A 82 18.96 2.81 -13.27
N SER A 83 18.82 2.16 -14.44
CA SER A 83 18.00 2.72 -15.51
C SER A 83 16.53 2.81 -15.08
N PRO A 84 15.72 3.74 -15.63
CA PRO A 84 14.30 3.85 -15.29
C PRO A 84 13.54 2.52 -15.42
N TYR A 85 13.78 1.78 -16.49
CA TYR A 85 13.20 0.45 -16.69
C TYR A 85 13.59 -0.53 -15.59
N ALA A 86 14.88 -0.57 -15.22
CA ALA A 86 15.38 -1.44 -14.16
C ALA A 86 14.82 -1.05 -12.78
N ARG A 87 14.60 0.26 -12.52
CA ARG A 87 13.95 0.74 -11.29
C ARG A 87 12.53 0.23 -11.17
N LEU A 88 11.73 0.32 -12.25
CA LEU A 88 10.35 -0.18 -12.27
C LEU A 88 10.31 -1.69 -12.03
N ARG A 89 11.13 -2.44 -12.75
CA ARG A 89 11.18 -3.90 -12.62
C ARG A 89 11.55 -4.31 -11.20
N LYS A 90 12.62 -3.73 -10.65
CA LYS A 90 13.09 -4.02 -9.29
C LYS A 90 12.07 -3.62 -8.22
N TYR A 91 11.29 -2.56 -8.47
CA TYR A 91 10.20 -2.15 -7.60
C TYR A 91 9.13 -3.25 -7.48
N PHE A 92 8.61 -3.75 -8.60
CA PHE A 92 7.60 -4.81 -8.57
C PHE A 92 8.15 -6.14 -8.07
N GLU A 93 9.39 -6.50 -8.42
CA GLU A 93 10.07 -7.67 -7.84
C GLU A 93 10.19 -7.54 -6.31
N GLY A 94 10.47 -6.35 -5.81
CA GLY A 94 10.49 -6.06 -4.36
C GLY A 94 9.12 -6.22 -3.70
N LEU A 95 8.05 -5.79 -4.37
CA LEU A 95 6.68 -6.00 -3.89
C LEU A 95 6.30 -7.49 -3.85
N VAL A 96 6.75 -8.30 -4.83
CA VAL A 96 6.58 -9.76 -4.79
C VAL A 96 7.25 -10.35 -3.55
N GLN A 97 8.49 -9.94 -3.24
CA GLN A 97 9.20 -10.40 -2.04
C GLN A 97 8.48 -10.00 -0.74
N VAL A 98 7.88 -8.81 -0.70
CA VAL A 98 7.08 -8.38 0.46
C VAL A 98 5.84 -9.27 0.63
N ALA A 99 5.13 -9.57 -0.46
CA ALA A 99 3.98 -10.46 -0.42
C ALA A 99 4.36 -11.88 0.02
N GLU A 100 5.47 -12.41 -0.48
CA GLU A 100 6.00 -13.73 -0.11
C GLU A 100 6.37 -13.80 1.38
N LYS A 101 7.08 -12.79 1.91
CA LYS A 101 7.42 -12.69 3.34
C LYS A 101 6.19 -12.63 4.26
N LYS A 102 5.07 -12.14 3.76
CA LYS A 102 3.78 -12.12 4.47
C LYS A 102 2.92 -13.35 4.18
N GLU A 103 3.50 -14.39 3.57
CA GLU A 103 2.78 -15.63 3.21
C GLU A 103 1.49 -15.35 2.42
N PHE A 104 1.55 -14.32 1.56
CA PHE A 104 0.41 -13.84 0.75
C PHE A 104 -0.83 -13.46 1.59
N CYS A 105 -0.62 -13.01 2.83
CA CYS A 105 -1.68 -12.52 3.71
C CYS A 105 -1.86 -11.00 3.56
N GLY A 106 -3.08 -10.52 3.88
CA GLY A 106 -3.43 -9.10 3.88
C GLY A 106 -3.68 -8.50 2.49
N GLY A 107 -2.85 -8.79 1.49
CA GLY A 107 -2.97 -8.13 0.18
C GLY A 107 -2.58 -6.64 0.22
N CYS A 108 -3.29 -5.81 -0.55
CA CYS A 108 -3.15 -4.35 -0.52
C CYS A 108 -4.26 -3.73 0.33
N LEU A 109 -3.92 -2.91 1.32
CA LEU A 109 -4.92 -2.25 2.16
C LEU A 109 -5.80 -1.29 1.34
N LEU A 110 -5.23 -0.58 0.35
CA LEU A 110 -6.01 0.29 -0.54
C LEU A 110 -7.04 -0.51 -1.34
N GLY A 111 -6.61 -1.62 -1.94
CA GLY A 111 -7.49 -2.51 -2.69
C GLY A 111 -8.58 -3.11 -1.82
N ASN A 112 -8.24 -3.55 -0.59
CA ASN A 112 -9.20 -4.07 0.37
C ASN A 112 -10.24 -3.00 0.76
N PHE A 113 -9.80 -1.81 1.14
CA PHE A 113 -10.70 -0.70 1.50
C PHE A 113 -11.53 -0.23 0.31
N GLY A 114 -10.96 -0.22 -0.89
CA GLY A 114 -11.70 0.07 -2.11
C GLY A 114 -12.85 -0.93 -2.33
N ALA A 115 -12.59 -2.22 -2.16
CA ALA A 115 -13.60 -3.26 -2.33
C ALA A 115 -14.68 -3.24 -1.22
N GLU A 116 -14.29 -2.96 0.04
CA GLU A 116 -15.22 -2.99 1.17
C GLU A 116 -16.05 -1.70 1.31
N LEU A 117 -15.46 -0.52 1.03
CA LEU A 117 -15.96 0.75 1.57
C LEU A 117 -16.33 1.79 0.52
N SER A 118 -16.09 1.54 -0.79
CA SER A 118 -16.35 2.54 -1.82
C SER A 118 -17.82 2.98 -1.89
N GLU A 119 -18.75 2.09 -1.55
CA GLU A 119 -20.19 2.38 -1.54
C GLU A 119 -20.69 2.78 -0.14
N GLN A 120 -19.86 2.60 0.91
CA GLN A 120 -20.30 2.81 2.30
C GLN A 120 -19.76 4.09 2.90
N SER A 121 -18.58 4.56 2.50
CA SER A 121 -17.91 5.73 3.06
C SER A 121 -17.29 6.61 1.98
N GLU A 122 -17.89 7.78 1.76
CA GLU A 122 -17.35 8.78 0.83
C GLU A 122 -15.97 9.27 1.27
N MET A 123 -15.74 9.43 2.56
CA MET A 123 -14.45 9.84 3.12
C MET A 123 -13.34 8.86 2.75
N ILE A 124 -13.57 7.56 2.99
CA ILE A 124 -12.57 6.53 2.69
C ILE A 124 -12.42 6.35 1.18
N ARG A 125 -13.51 6.35 0.41
CA ARG A 125 -13.46 6.29 -1.05
C ARG A 125 -12.60 7.42 -1.64
N ALA A 126 -12.83 8.67 -1.22
CA ALA A 126 -12.06 9.81 -1.68
C ALA A 126 -10.57 9.68 -1.33
N ARG A 127 -10.27 9.21 -0.11
CA ARG A 127 -8.90 8.97 0.33
C ARG A 127 -8.22 7.89 -0.50
N VAL A 128 -8.83 6.73 -0.66
CA VAL A 128 -8.29 5.60 -1.43
C VAL A 128 -8.08 6.00 -2.90
N SER A 129 -9.04 6.69 -3.51
CA SER A 129 -8.94 7.20 -4.88
C SER A 129 -7.74 8.13 -5.06
N LYS A 130 -7.55 9.08 -4.14
CA LYS A 130 -6.41 10.00 -4.14
C LYS A 130 -5.07 9.24 -4.05
N GLU A 131 -4.99 8.25 -3.18
CA GLU A 131 -3.75 7.52 -2.97
C GLU A 131 -3.42 6.58 -4.15
N PHE A 132 -4.42 5.95 -4.79
CA PHE A 132 -4.21 5.24 -6.04
C PHE A 132 -3.73 6.18 -7.16
N ALA A 133 -4.30 7.36 -7.27
CA ALA A 133 -3.84 8.36 -8.25
C ALA A 133 -2.39 8.79 -7.99
N THR A 134 -2.02 9.00 -6.73
CA THR A 134 -0.64 9.33 -6.32
C THR A 134 0.33 8.20 -6.66
N TRP A 135 -0.04 6.96 -6.37
CA TRP A 135 0.78 5.79 -6.71
C TRP A 135 0.93 5.62 -8.22
N SER A 136 -0.17 5.75 -8.96
CA SER A 136 -0.14 5.71 -10.43
C SER A 136 0.76 6.82 -11.02
N ALA A 137 0.67 8.04 -10.51
CA ALA A 137 1.52 9.16 -10.95
C ALA A 137 3.01 8.91 -10.68
N MET A 138 3.35 8.29 -9.54
CA MET A 138 4.73 7.92 -9.24
C MET A 138 5.29 6.90 -10.24
N ILE A 139 4.51 5.88 -10.61
CA ILE A 139 4.88 4.89 -11.63
C ILE A 139 4.99 5.57 -13.00
N ALA A 140 4.02 6.42 -13.37
CA ALA A 140 3.98 7.14 -14.64
C ALA A 140 5.23 8.00 -14.85
N LYS A 141 5.72 8.67 -13.80
CA LYS A 141 6.95 9.46 -13.86
C LYS A 141 8.14 8.61 -14.31
N VAL A 142 8.31 7.42 -13.74
CA VAL A 142 9.44 6.55 -14.08
C VAL A 142 9.26 5.92 -15.46
N ILE A 143 8.02 5.60 -15.87
CA ILE A 143 7.71 5.16 -17.24
C ILE A 143 8.07 6.26 -18.25
N ALA A 144 7.69 7.52 -18.01
CA ALA A 144 8.04 8.63 -18.88
C ALA A 144 9.56 8.82 -19.02
N GLU A 145 10.31 8.66 -17.93
CA GLU A 145 11.78 8.68 -17.97
C GLU A 145 12.34 7.52 -18.83
N ALA A 146 11.74 6.34 -18.74
CA ALA A 146 12.12 5.18 -19.55
C ALA A 146 11.78 5.37 -21.03
N GLN A 147 10.61 5.94 -21.35
CA GLN A 147 10.21 6.31 -22.71
C GLN A 147 11.14 7.34 -23.32
N ALA A 148 11.54 8.35 -22.55
CA ALA A 148 12.50 9.35 -23.00
C ALA A 148 13.86 8.74 -23.39
N LYS A 149 14.24 7.64 -22.72
CA LYS A 149 15.49 6.88 -23.01
C LYS A 149 15.32 5.74 -24.03
N GLY A 150 14.14 5.59 -24.65
CA GLY A 150 13.87 4.50 -25.60
C GLY A 150 13.84 3.10 -24.98
N GLN A 151 13.65 3.01 -23.66
CA GLN A 151 13.58 1.73 -22.95
C GLN A 151 12.16 1.17 -22.86
N ILE A 152 11.16 1.97 -23.13
CA ILE A 152 9.74 1.62 -23.23
C ILE A 152 9.17 2.34 -24.46
N SER A 153 8.30 1.66 -25.22
CA SER A 153 7.60 2.26 -26.36
C SER A 153 6.82 3.52 -25.94
N LYS A 154 6.71 4.47 -26.90
CA LYS A 154 5.92 5.69 -26.76
C LYS A 154 4.54 5.60 -27.38
N ASP A 155 4.09 4.41 -27.81
CA ASP A 155 2.79 4.20 -28.44
C ASP A 155 1.62 4.57 -27.52
N LEU A 156 1.81 4.42 -26.22
CA LEU A 156 0.83 4.82 -25.21
C LEU A 156 1.43 5.82 -24.22
N PRO A 157 0.61 6.78 -23.73
CA PRO A 157 1.04 7.71 -22.68
C PRO A 157 1.50 6.98 -21.42
N ALA A 158 2.54 7.50 -20.76
CA ALA A 158 3.06 6.93 -19.51
C ALA A 158 1.98 6.80 -18.42
N SER A 159 1.02 7.73 -18.35
CA SER A 159 -0.09 7.66 -17.40
C SER A 159 -1.03 6.49 -17.68
N THR A 160 -1.31 6.20 -18.94
CA THR A 160 -2.14 5.06 -19.36
C THR A 160 -1.46 3.73 -18.99
N LEU A 161 -0.17 3.61 -19.31
CA LEU A 161 0.62 2.43 -18.95
C LEU A 161 0.71 2.24 -17.44
N ALA A 162 0.91 3.32 -16.68
CA ALA A 162 0.98 3.25 -15.23
C ALA A 162 -0.32 2.78 -14.60
N ALA A 163 -1.47 3.32 -15.05
CA ALA A 163 -2.79 2.89 -14.58
C ALA A 163 -3.04 1.42 -14.89
N PHE A 164 -2.75 0.97 -16.11
CA PHE A 164 -2.89 -0.43 -16.52
C PHE A 164 -2.02 -1.36 -15.67
N VAL A 165 -0.75 -1.01 -15.48
CA VAL A 165 0.20 -1.79 -14.68
C VAL A 165 -0.24 -1.87 -13.23
N LEU A 166 -0.71 -0.76 -12.63
CA LEU A 166 -1.17 -0.76 -11.25
C LEU A 166 -2.44 -1.60 -11.07
N ASN A 167 -3.42 -1.48 -12.00
CA ASN A 167 -4.63 -2.30 -11.96
C ASN A 167 -4.32 -3.79 -12.13
N GLY A 168 -3.38 -4.13 -13.01
CA GLY A 168 -2.90 -5.51 -13.19
C GLY A 168 -2.20 -6.05 -11.93
N TRP A 169 -1.41 -5.22 -11.25
CA TRP A 169 -0.76 -5.57 -9.99
C TRP A 169 -1.79 -5.89 -8.89
N GLU A 170 -2.80 -5.02 -8.70
CA GLU A 170 -3.85 -5.25 -7.70
C GLU A 170 -4.60 -6.57 -7.97
N GLY A 171 -4.95 -6.85 -9.24
CA GLY A 171 -5.58 -8.12 -9.61
C GLY A 171 -4.69 -9.34 -9.35
N ALA A 172 -3.39 -9.25 -9.68
CA ALA A 172 -2.43 -10.32 -9.42
C ALA A 172 -2.23 -10.56 -7.91
N LEU A 173 -2.26 -9.48 -7.10
CA LEU A 173 -2.13 -9.58 -5.65
C LEU A 173 -3.34 -10.23 -5.00
N VAL A 174 -4.56 -9.92 -5.47
CA VAL A 174 -5.80 -10.63 -5.04
C VAL A 174 -5.68 -12.11 -5.34
N ARG A 175 -5.25 -12.46 -6.57
CA ARG A 175 -5.08 -13.86 -6.98
C ARG A 175 -4.03 -14.59 -6.15
N ALA A 176 -2.89 -13.97 -5.90
CA ALA A 176 -1.84 -14.53 -5.04
C ALA A 176 -2.33 -14.81 -3.61
N ARG A 177 -3.19 -13.93 -3.07
CA ARG A 177 -3.82 -14.10 -1.75
C ARG A 177 -4.76 -15.31 -1.72
N VAL A 178 -5.53 -15.54 -2.78
CA VAL A 178 -6.46 -16.68 -2.89
C VAL A 178 -5.69 -18.01 -3.03
N ASP A 179 -4.69 -18.02 -3.92
CA ASP A 179 -3.93 -19.24 -4.23
C ASP A 179 -2.81 -19.53 -3.22
N LYS A 180 -2.54 -18.61 -2.28
CA LYS A 180 -1.39 -18.66 -1.37
C LYS A 180 -0.07 -18.96 -2.10
N SER A 181 0.12 -18.31 -3.25
CA SER A 181 1.21 -18.56 -4.18
C SER A 181 1.66 -17.29 -4.89
N LYS A 182 2.95 -17.21 -5.19
CA LYS A 182 3.52 -16.11 -5.98
C LYS A 182 3.28 -16.20 -7.49
N ALA A 183 2.71 -17.30 -7.97
CA ALA A 183 2.60 -17.58 -9.41
C ALA A 183 1.95 -16.42 -10.20
N ALA A 184 0.84 -15.86 -9.71
CA ALA A 184 0.15 -14.74 -10.35
C ALA A 184 1.01 -13.47 -10.37
N LEU A 185 1.77 -13.21 -9.31
CA LEU A 185 2.67 -12.05 -9.21
C LEU A 185 3.87 -12.18 -10.16
N GLU A 186 4.48 -13.36 -10.22
CA GLU A 186 5.58 -13.65 -11.16
C GLU A 186 5.10 -13.55 -12.62
N GLN A 187 3.89 -14.05 -12.91
CA GLN A 187 3.26 -13.91 -14.22
C GLN A 187 3.02 -12.45 -14.57
N PHE A 188 2.50 -11.66 -13.63
CA PHE A 188 2.33 -10.22 -13.81
C PHE A 188 3.66 -9.54 -14.14
N VAL A 189 4.69 -9.76 -13.35
CA VAL A 189 6.02 -9.18 -13.59
C VAL A 189 6.54 -9.60 -14.96
N LYS A 190 6.48 -10.89 -15.30
CA LYS A 190 6.93 -11.41 -16.59
C LYS A 190 6.24 -10.72 -17.75
N VAL A 191 4.91 -10.71 -17.78
CA VAL A 191 4.12 -10.15 -18.90
C VAL A 191 4.33 -8.64 -18.98
N THR A 192 4.25 -7.93 -17.86
CA THR A 192 4.44 -6.48 -17.80
C THR A 192 5.79 -6.07 -18.41
N PHE A 193 6.88 -6.71 -18.00
CA PHE A 193 8.22 -6.31 -18.43
C PHE A 193 8.72 -6.96 -19.73
N THR A 194 7.99 -7.92 -20.30
CA THR A 194 8.37 -8.51 -21.60
C THR A 194 7.45 -8.12 -22.73
N LYS A 195 6.25 -7.58 -22.43
CA LYS A 195 5.24 -7.26 -23.44
C LYS A 195 4.66 -5.85 -23.27
N THR A 196 4.16 -5.51 -22.07
CA THR A 196 3.45 -4.24 -21.84
C THR A 196 4.40 -3.05 -21.81
N LEU A 197 5.53 -3.18 -21.13
CA LEU A 197 6.57 -2.16 -21.00
C LEU A 197 7.83 -2.51 -21.81
N ALA A 198 7.68 -3.24 -22.91
CA ALA A 198 8.76 -3.50 -23.85
C ALA A 198 9.11 -2.23 -24.66
N PRO A 199 10.34 -2.13 -25.21
CA PRO A 199 10.72 -1.10 -26.16
C PRO A 199 9.87 -1.10 -27.41
#